data_73c05b21d6c423c41a5b9325bd1df3cd
#
_entry.id   73c05b21d6c423c41a5b9325bd1df3cd
#
_cell.length_a   1.000
_cell.length_b   1.000
_cell.length_c   1.000
_cell.angle_alpha   90.00
_cell.angle_beta   90.00
_cell.angle_gamma   90.00
#
_symmetry.space_group_name_H-M   'P 1'
#
loop_
_entity.id
_entity.type
_entity.pdbx_description
1 polymer ?
#
loop_
_entity_poly.entity_id
_entity_poly.type
_entity_poly.pdbx_seq_one_letter_code
_entity_poly.pdbx_strand_id
1 'polypeptide(L)'
;RHVDRAAEDGSPPSPHQHRIGFGRGPTVNSRSDFAMIVGYGSDMGNAEDAAMSFAEAFEETTGLSAEAVELNQVDVTELQSATHLVVVTSTWGDGEFPDNANLFWEALSADAADRLEHLTFAVLALGDTGYDLFCNAGRLLDERLEQLGATRLAERVEIDGSYAKPAAAWTTDVVKLLAAEHATPAAGVVVSSRAAHAPDEAAPANADRDHPFEARVVVNRLLTAPGSDKEVRHYELDLTGSGIAYAAGDSLAVHPMNDPALVDAILAEFGLRPDHTVPGHDEPLGALLTHPREIRTPSQALRELTA
;
A
#
# COMPACT_ATOMS: atom_id res chain seq x y z
N ARG A 1 42.09 65.01 32.10
CA ARG A 1 40.69 65.05 31.63
C ARG A 1 40.25 63.65 31.28
N HIS A 2 39.44 63.15 32.20
CA HIS A 2 39.00 61.76 32.24
C HIS A 2 38.19 61.37 31.01
N VAL A 3 38.50 60.22 30.49
CA VAL A 3 37.68 59.47 29.56
C VAL A 3 37.37 58.12 30.24
N ASP A 4 36.13 57.93 30.63
CA ASP A 4 35.60 56.65 31.13
C ASP A 4 35.47 55.66 30.00
N ARG A 5 36.01 54.48 30.25
CA ARG A 5 35.92 53.31 29.40
C ARG A 5 34.79 52.42 29.89
N ALA A 6 33.67 52.40 29.19
CA ALA A 6 32.68 51.38 29.40
C ALA A 6 33.13 50.08 28.70
N ALA A 7 33.13 48.97 29.45
CA ALA A 7 33.42 47.64 28.97
C ALA A 7 32.21 47.07 28.21
N GLU A 8 32.39 46.70 26.96
CA GLU A 8 31.44 45.91 26.21
C GLU A 8 31.59 44.42 26.57
N ASP A 9 30.56 43.89 27.20
CA ASP A 9 30.41 42.48 27.47
C ASP A 9 29.92 41.77 26.18
N GLY A 10 30.86 41.14 25.48
CA GLY A 10 30.66 40.40 24.28
C GLY A 10 30.35 38.94 24.54
N SER A 11 29.14 38.62 24.98
CA SER A 11 28.67 37.24 24.99
C SER A 11 28.13 36.84 23.59
N PRO A 12 28.58 35.71 23.00
CA PRO A 12 28.06 35.24 21.73
C PRO A 12 26.64 34.72 21.88
N PRO A 13 25.77 34.89 20.87
CA PRO A 13 24.40 34.38 20.89
C PRO A 13 24.39 32.85 20.84
N SER A 14 23.57 32.26 21.72
CA SER A 14 23.30 30.83 21.79
C SER A 14 22.73 30.31 20.46
N PRO A 15 23.15 29.14 20.00
CA PRO A 15 22.58 28.55 18.81
C PRO A 15 21.12 28.14 19.04
N HIS A 16 20.23 28.66 18.23
CA HIS A 16 18.84 28.20 18.13
C HIS A 16 18.83 26.72 17.81
N GLN A 17 18.48 25.91 18.79
CA GLN A 17 18.15 24.51 18.57
C GLN A 17 16.84 24.44 17.79
N HIS A 18 16.92 24.20 16.50
CA HIS A 18 15.80 23.66 15.73
C HIS A 18 15.53 22.26 16.26
N ARG A 19 14.51 22.13 17.09
CA ARG A 19 13.91 20.85 17.40
C ARG A 19 13.21 20.35 16.15
N ILE A 20 13.87 19.49 15.41
CA ILE A 20 13.22 18.63 14.43
C ILE A 20 12.40 17.66 15.28
N GLY A 21 11.08 17.79 15.21
CA GLY A 21 10.17 16.83 15.81
C GLY A 21 10.27 15.54 14.99
N PHE A 22 10.97 14.55 15.53
CA PHE A 22 10.83 13.18 15.07
C PHE A 22 9.38 12.78 15.31
N GLY A 23 8.78 12.19 14.31
CA GLY A 23 7.44 11.62 14.36
C GLY A 23 7.30 10.71 15.58
N ARG A 24 6.15 10.71 16.16
CA ARG A 24 5.82 9.85 17.31
C ARG A 24 6.08 8.41 16.86
N GLY A 25 7.02 7.77 17.53
CA GLY A 25 7.12 6.33 17.52
C GLY A 25 5.78 5.69 17.96
N PRO A 26 5.58 4.39 17.71
CA PRO A 26 4.32 3.74 17.96
C PRO A 26 3.82 4.05 19.37
N THR A 27 2.58 4.54 19.45
CA THR A 27 1.93 4.85 20.74
C THR A 27 1.76 3.54 21.50
N VAL A 28 2.61 3.30 22.47
CA VAL A 28 2.47 2.19 23.41
C VAL A 28 1.20 2.43 24.23
N ASN A 29 0.16 1.72 23.90
CA ASN A 29 -1.11 1.76 24.61
C ASN A 29 -0.99 0.85 25.85
N SER A 30 -0.98 1.44 27.05
CA SER A 30 -0.78 0.76 28.34
C SER A 30 -1.98 -0.11 28.76
N ARG A 31 -2.31 -1.13 27.92
CA ARG A 31 -3.35 -2.15 28.28
C ARG A 31 -3.07 -3.55 27.73
N SER A 32 -1.89 -3.94 27.62
CA SER A 32 -1.30 -5.26 27.35
C SER A 32 -0.03 -5.08 26.52
N ASP A 33 0.86 -6.02 26.60
CA ASP A 33 2.14 -6.06 25.87
C ASP A 33 1.96 -6.27 24.35
N PHE A 34 0.88 -5.75 23.75
CA PHE A 34 0.58 -5.90 22.32
C PHE A 34 1.09 -4.70 21.54
N ALA A 35 2.12 -4.92 20.77
CA ALA A 35 2.69 -3.95 19.85
C ALA A 35 2.67 -4.55 18.45
N MET A 36 1.86 -3.98 17.55
CA MET A 36 1.72 -4.44 16.17
C MET A 36 2.35 -3.45 15.20
N ILE A 37 3.06 -3.99 14.23
CA ILE A 37 3.53 -3.28 13.05
C ILE A 37 2.78 -3.84 11.84
N VAL A 38 2.19 -2.97 11.04
CA VAL A 38 1.62 -3.30 9.71
C VAL A 38 2.52 -2.67 8.67
N GLY A 39 3.36 -3.48 8.01
CA GLY A 39 4.31 -3.02 7.02
C GLY A 39 3.87 -3.36 5.60
N TYR A 40 4.10 -2.47 4.64
CA TYR A 40 3.86 -2.77 3.24
C TYR A 40 5.04 -2.46 2.33
N GLY A 41 5.14 -3.23 1.23
CA GLY A 41 6.03 -2.99 0.11
C GLY A 41 5.23 -2.94 -1.19
N SER A 42 5.22 -1.79 -1.89
CA SER A 42 4.36 -1.57 -3.05
C SER A 42 4.92 -0.53 -4.00
N ASP A 43 5.06 -0.87 -5.30
CA ASP A 43 5.39 0.11 -6.34
C ASP A 43 4.13 0.67 -7.02
N MET A 44 3.04 -0.12 -7.05
CA MET A 44 1.80 0.21 -7.76
C MET A 44 0.64 0.58 -6.81
N GLY A 45 0.90 0.67 -5.50
CA GLY A 45 -0.10 1.00 -4.48
C GLY A 45 -1.00 -0.16 -4.03
N ASN A 46 -1.00 -1.32 -4.70
CA ASN A 46 -1.92 -2.42 -4.40
C ASN A 46 -1.67 -3.05 -3.02
N ALA A 47 -0.40 -3.23 -2.63
CA ALA A 47 -0.05 -3.77 -1.33
C ALA A 47 -0.26 -2.73 -0.21
N GLU A 48 -0.04 -1.46 -0.50
CA GLU A 48 -0.38 -0.34 0.37
C GLU A 48 -1.88 -0.32 0.71
N ASP A 49 -2.73 -0.32 -0.32
CA ASP A 49 -4.20 -0.32 -0.18
C ASP A 49 -4.69 -1.52 0.66
N ALA A 50 -4.13 -2.71 0.42
CA ALA A 50 -4.47 -3.89 1.21
C ALA A 50 -3.98 -3.80 2.66
N ALA A 51 -2.82 -3.19 2.91
CA ALA A 51 -2.29 -2.99 4.27
C ALA A 51 -3.09 -1.93 5.04
N MET A 52 -3.50 -0.85 4.39
CA MET A 52 -4.37 0.18 4.97
C MET A 52 -5.74 -0.41 5.32
N SER A 53 -6.35 -1.18 4.41
CA SER A 53 -7.62 -1.87 4.66
C SER A 53 -7.51 -2.89 5.80
N PHE A 54 -6.34 -3.55 5.94
CA PHE A 54 -6.07 -4.44 7.09
C PHE A 54 -6.03 -3.66 8.39
N ALA A 55 -5.29 -2.55 8.45
CA ALA A 55 -5.15 -1.71 9.64
C ALA A 55 -6.51 -1.16 10.11
N GLU A 56 -7.34 -0.68 9.18
CA GLU A 56 -8.71 -0.23 9.45
C GLU A 56 -9.59 -1.35 10.02
N ALA A 57 -9.63 -2.51 9.38
CA ALA A 57 -10.42 -3.65 9.83
C ALA A 57 -9.97 -4.18 11.21
N PHE A 58 -8.66 -4.12 11.49
CA PHE A 58 -8.11 -4.47 12.79
C PHE A 58 -8.56 -3.48 13.87
N GLU A 59 -8.47 -2.18 13.61
CA GLU A 59 -8.91 -1.15 14.55
C GLU A 59 -10.42 -1.23 14.80
N GLU A 60 -11.23 -1.42 13.76
CA GLU A 60 -12.68 -1.60 13.90
C GLU A 60 -13.04 -2.83 14.76
N THR A 61 -12.30 -3.93 14.60
CA THR A 61 -12.61 -5.19 15.28
C THR A 61 -12.11 -5.22 16.72
N THR A 62 -10.92 -4.67 16.98
CA THR A 62 -10.23 -4.80 18.28
C THR A 62 -10.29 -3.55 19.13
N GLY A 63 -10.54 -2.39 18.53
CA GLY A 63 -10.42 -1.08 19.16
C GLY A 63 -8.97 -0.66 19.44
N LEU A 64 -7.99 -1.38 18.92
CA LEU A 64 -6.56 -1.05 18.99
C LEU A 64 -6.15 -0.32 17.72
N SER A 65 -5.38 0.75 17.86
CA SER A 65 -4.90 1.49 16.71
C SER A 65 -3.75 0.74 16.01
N ALA A 66 -3.84 0.65 14.70
CA ALA A 66 -2.79 0.18 13.82
C ALA A 66 -2.65 1.16 12.64
N GLU A 67 -1.44 1.41 12.23
CA GLU A 67 -1.13 2.25 11.07
C GLU A 67 -0.28 1.45 10.09
N ALA A 68 -0.66 1.47 8.82
CA ALA A 68 0.13 0.85 7.76
C ALA A 68 1.27 1.80 7.38
N VAL A 69 2.51 1.28 7.38
CA VAL A 69 3.72 2.04 7.07
C VAL A 69 4.55 1.34 6.00
N GLU A 70 5.30 2.09 5.21
CA GLU A 70 6.26 1.51 4.29
C GLU A 70 7.32 0.69 5.03
N LEU A 71 7.67 -0.47 4.53
CA LEU A 71 8.68 -1.33 5.18
C LEU A 71 10.01 -0.61 5.37
N ASN A 72 10.43 0.26 4.44
CA ASN A 72 11.66 1.04 4.59
C ASN A 72 11.63 2.07 5.73
N GLN A 73 10.46 2.37 6.28
CA GLN A 73 10.31 3.24 7.47
C GLN A 73 10.39 2.46 8.79
N VAL A 74 10.35 1.13 8.72
CA VAL A 74 10.47 0.25 9.88
C VAL A 74 11.94 -0.09 10.09
N ASP A 75 12.53 0.36 11.20
CA ASP A 75 13.85 -0.12 11.59
C ASP A 75 13.70 -1.56 12.10
N VAL A 76 14.52 -2.49 11.57
CA VAL A 76 14.47 -3.92 11.98
C VAL A 76 14.71 -4.11 13.48
N THR A 77 15.36 -3.15 14.15
CA THR A 77 15.51 -3.16 15.60
C THR A 77 14.19 -2.92 16.34
N GLU A 78 13.21 -2.28 15.73
CA GLU A 78 11.87 -2.09 16.29
C GLU A 78 11.12 -3.41 16.44
N LEU A 79 11.46 -4.42 15.61
CA LEU A 79 10.89 -5.75 15.70
C LEU A 79 11.19 -6.40 17.07
N GLN A 80 12.25 -5.98 17.77
CA GLN A 80 12.57 -6.47 19.12
C GLN A 80 11.56 -6.05 20.18
N SER A 81 10.83 -4.96 19.94
CA SER A 81 9.77 -4.46 20.83
C SER A 81 8.36 -4.77 20.33
N ALA A 82 8.23 -5.22 19.08
CA ALA A 82 6.97 -5.64 18.50
C ALA A 82 6.60 -7.05 18.95
N THR A 83 5.32 -7.30 19.17
CA THR A 83 4.78 -8.65 19.41
C THR A 83 4.21 -9.26 18.14
N HIS A 84 3.71 -8.41 17.22
CA HIS A 84 3.10 -8.83 15.97
C HIS A 84 3.61 -8.00 14.80
N LEU A 85 3.83 -8.68 13.67
CA LEU A 85 4.17 -8.08 12.40
C LEU A 85 3.23 -8.62 11.32
N VAL A 86 2.51 -7.73 10.67
CA VAL A 86 1.72 -8.03 9.47
C VAL A 86 2.42 -7.39 8.28
N VAL A 87 2.71 -8.19 7.25
CA VAL A 87 3.36 -7.71 6.04
C VAL A 87 2.46 -7.94 4.84
N VAL A 88 2.26 -6.89 4.07
CA VAL A 88 1.64 -6.96 2.74
C VAL A 88 2.65 -6.47 1.70
N THR A 89 3.07 -7.33 0.79
CA THR A 89 4.08 -6.91 -0.19
C THR A 89 3.76 -7.42 -1.58
N SER A 90 4.00 -6.57 -2.58
CA SER A 90 4.06 -6.98 -3.97
C SER A 90 5.46 -7.47 -4.34
N THR A 91 5.55 -8.18 -5.47
CA THR A 91 6.81 -8.55 -6.09
C THR A 91 6.98 -7.70 -7.35
N TRP A 92 8.15 -7.12 -7.53
CA TRP A 92 8.48 -6.28 -8.67
C TRP A 92 9.45 -7.01 -9.64
N GLY A 93 9.44 -6.59 -10.92
CA GLY A 93 10.36 -7.09 -11.93
C GLY A 93 10.47 -8.62 -11.99
N ASP A 94 11.68 -9.12 -12.00
CA ASP A 94 12.00 -10.56 -12.05
C ASP A 94 12.06 -11.21 -10.65
N GLY A 95 11.29 -10.69 -9.68
CA GLY A 95 11.22 -11.28 -8.33
C GLY A 95 11.80 -10.41 -7.23
N GLU A 96 12.03 -9.14 -7.51
CA GLU A 96 12.64 -8.17 -6.60
C GLU A 96 11.62 -7.59 -5.60
N PHE A 97 12.15 -6.98 -4.55
CA PHE A 97 11.35 -6.20 -3.62
C PHE A 97 10.95 -4.86 -4.24
N PRO A 98 9.76 -4.31 -3.89
CA PRO A 98 9.43 -2.92 -4.16
C PRO A 98 10.47 -1.95 -3.58
N ASP A 99 10.65 -0.81 -4.23
CA ASP A 99 11.65 0.19 -3.82
C ASP A 99 11.49 0.61 -2.35
N ASN A 100 10.25 0.70 -1.86
CA ASN A 100 9.94 1.06 -0.48
C ASN A 100 10.03 -0.09 0.54
N ALA A 101 10.56 -1.26 0.14
CA ALA A 101 10.80 -2.43 1.00
C ALA A 101 12.25 -2.94 0.95
N ASN A 102 13.07 -2.47 0.02
CA ASN A 102 14.43 -2.96 -0.22
C ASN A 102 15.34 -2.81 0.99
N LEU A 103 15.34 -1.65 1.66
CA LEU A 103 16.22 -1.38 2.81
C LEU A 103 15.85 -2.26 4.01
N PHE A 104 14.56 -2.46 4.23
CA PHE A 104 14.08 -3.39 5.27
C PHE A 104 14.54 -4.82 4.99
N TRP A 105 14.41 -5.27 3.73
CA TRP A 105 14.86 -6.60 3.33
C TRP A 105 16.38 -6.76 3.50
N GLU A 106 17.18 -5.80 3.07
CA GLU A 106 18.64 -5.81 3.23
C GLU A 106 19.03 -5.97 4.70
N ALA A 107 18.40 -5.21 5.59
CA ALA A 107 18.66 -5.28 7.02
C ALA A 107 18.18 -6.60 7.64
N LEU A 108 16.98 -7.09 7.29
CA LEU A 108 16.43 -8.33 7.82
C LEU A 108 17.17 -9.57 7.32
N SER A 109 17.66 -9.54 6.07
CA SER A 109 18.39 -10.65 5.46
C SER A 109 19.87 -10.74 5.88
N ALA A 110 20.40 -9.69 6.53
CA ALA A 110 21.78 -9.68 6.99
C ALA A 110 22.09 -10.83 7.98
N ASP A 111 23.32 -11.35 7.93
CA ASP A 111 23.76 -12.41 8.85
C ASP A 111 23.71 -11.99 10.33
N ALA A 112 23.83 -10.68 10.58
CA ALA A 112 23.80 -10.06 11.90
C ALA A 112 22.40 -9.71 12.39
N ALA A 113 21.33 -10.05 11.65
CA ALA A 113 19.96 -9.79 12.07
C ALA A 113 19.62 -10.53 13.37
N ASP A 114 18.99 -9.83 14.29
CA ASP A 114 18.63 -10.37 15.59
C ASP A 114 17.57 -11.46 15.49
N ARG A 115 17.56 -12.36 16.49
CA ARG A 115 16.54 -13.40 16.63
C ARG A 115 15.21 -12.80 17.04
N LEU A 116 14.11 -13.37 16.52
CA LEU A 116 12.73 -12.86 16.67
C LEU A 116 11.78 -13.90 17.27
N GLU A 117 12.25 -14.75 18.20
CA GLU A 117 11.44 -15.82 18.79
C GLU A 117 10.15 -15.34 19.51
N HIS A 118 10.11 -14.07 19.89
CA HIS A 118 8.97 -13.43 20.55
C HIS A 118 7.93 -12.87 19.57
N LEU A 119 8.28 -12.79 18.29
CA LEU A 119 7.46 -12.14 17.27
C LEU A 119 6.48 -13.14 16.63
N THR A 120 5.23 -12.74 16.50
CA THR A 120 4.22 -13.45 15.70
C THR A 120 3.99 -12.69 14.41
N PHE A 121 3.88 -13.37 13.25
CA PHE A 121 3.76 -12.68 11.98
C PHE A 121 2.76 -13.30 11.01
N ALA A 122 2.27 -12.49 10.07
CA ALA A 122 1.49 -12.94 8.93
C ALA A 122 1.92 -12.19 7.66
N VAL A 123 1.94 -12.88 6.52
CA VAL A 123 2.37 -12.33 5.22
C VAL A 123 1.28 -12.52 4.18
N LEU A 124 0.93 -11.43 3.50
CA LEU A 124 0.16 -11.41 2.27
C LEU A 124 1.08 -11.00 1.12
N ALA A 125 1.21 -11.85 0.13
CA ALA A 125 2.05 -11.62 -1.04
C ALA A 125 1.19 -11.39 -2.28
N LEU A 126 1.44 -10.31 -2.99
CA LEU A 126 0.80 -9.97 -4.25
C LEU A 126 1.80 -10.18 -5.40
N GLY A 127 1.34 -10.78 -6.49
CA GLY A 127 2.19 -11.03 -7.65
C GLY A 127 1.37 -11.26 -8.91
N ASP A 128 2.08 -11.72 -9.93
CA ASP A 128 1.54 -12.12 -11.21
C ASP A 128 2.19 -13.46 -11.60
N THR A 129 1.38 -14.49 -11.79
CA THR A 129 1.84 -15.83 -12.22
C THR A 129 2.45 -15.85 -13.62
N GLY A 130 2.35 -14.75 -14.36
CA GLY A 130 3.10 -14.54 -15.61
C GLY A 130 4.61 -14.43 -15.43
N TYR A 131 5.11 -14.30 -14.20
CA TYR A 131 6.55 -14.21 -13.88
C TYR A 131 7.04 -15.45 -13.16
N ASP A 132 8.28 -15.89 -13.48
CA ASP A 132 8.88 -17.11 -12.92
C ASP A 132 9.01 -17.05 -11.39
N LEU A 133 9.24 -15.86 -10.83
CA LEU A 133 9.39 -15.64 -9.40
C LEU A 133 8.11 -15.00 -8.81
N PHE A 134 6.96 -15.62 -9.07
CA PHE A 134 5.66 -15.23 -8.53
C PHE A 134 5.71 -15.08 -7.00
N CYS A 135 5.25 -13.95 -6.49
CA CYS A 135 5.18 -13.63 -5.05
C CYS A 135 6.51 -13.79 -4.28
N ASN A 136 7.65 -13.70 -4.96
CA ASN A 136 8.97 -13.99 -4.39
C ASN A 136 9.33 -13.11 -3.19
N ALA A 137 9.02 -11.81 -3.24
CA ALA A 137 9.33 -10.90 -2.13
C ALA A 137 8.63 -11.33 -0.83
N GLY A 138 7.34 -11.64 -0.90
CA GLY A 138 6.58 -12.16 0.24
C GLY A 138 7.08 -13.51 0.72
N ARG A 139 7.47 -14.41 -0.21
CA ARG A 139 8.05 -15.71 0.13
C ARG A 139 9.37 -15.56 0.88
N LEU A 140 10.25 -14.70 0.42
CA LEU A 140 11.55 -14.46 1.06
C LEU A 140 11.40 -13.86 2.46
N LEU A 141 10.47 -12.90 2.65
CA LEU A 141 10.17 -12.33 3.97
C LEU A 141 9.63 -13.38 4.94
N ASP A 142 8.66 -14.16 4.49
CA ASP A 142 8.04 -15.22 5.30
C ASP A 142 9.07 -16.27 5.75
N GLU A 143 9.89 -16.78 4.84
CA GLU A 143 10.94 -17.75 5.13
C GLU A 143 12.02 -17.16 6.06
N ARG A 144 12.38 -15.89 5.87
CA ARG A 144 13.41 -15.24 6.69
C ARG A 144 12.93 -14.99 8.12
N LEU A 145 11.69 -14.53 8.30
CA LEU A 145 11.09 -14.34 9.62
C LEU A 145 11.06 -15.66 10.40
N GLU A 146 10.66 -16.76 9.75
CA GLU A 146 10.72 -18.09 10.36
C GLU A 146 12.16 -18.50 10.73
N GLN A 147 13.14 -18.29 9.85
CA GLN A 147 14.54 -18.57 10.13
C GLN A 147 15.08 -17.78 11.33
N LEU A 148 14.61 -16.55 11.53
CA LEU A 148 14.93 -15.75 12.70
C LEU A 148 14.18 -16.19 13.97
N GLY A 149 13.28 -17.16 13.87
CA GLY A 149 12.55 -17.79 14.99
C GLY A 149 11.16 -17.22 15.23
N ALA A 150 10.69 -16.29 14.41
CA ALA A 150 9.34 -15.77 14.52
C ALA A 150 8.27 -16.85 14.23
N THR A 151 7.12 -16.74 14.85
CA THR A 151 6.01 -17.69 14.72
C THR A 151 4.98 -17.18 13.71
N ARG A 152 4.60 -18.01 12.73
CA ARG A 152 3.50 -17.67 11.84
C ARG A 152 2.18 -17.69 12.58
N LEU A 153 1.43 -16.59 12.47
CA LEU A 153 0.03 -16.50 12.89
C LEU A 153 -0.89 -17.27 11.94
N ALA A 154 -0.59 -17.15 10.66
CA ALA A 154 -1.29 -17.81 9.57
C ALA A 154 -0.29 -18.14 8.45
N GLU A 155 -0.60 -19.16 7.64
CA GLU A 155 0.18 -19.48 6.44
C GLU A 155 0.17 -18.26 5.49
N ARG A 156 1.32 -18.06 4.80
CA ARG A 156 1.42 -17.02 3.76
C ARG A 156 0.37 -17.24 2.69
N VAL A 157 -0.32 -16.17 2.31
CA VAL A 157 -1.25 -16.18 1.17
C VAL A 157 -0.61 -15.46 -0.01
N GLU A 158 -0.65 -16.08 -1.17
CA GLU A 158 -0.15 -15.56 -2.42
C GLU A 158 -1.33 -15.26 -3.35
N ILE A 159 -1.40 -14.05 -3.88
CA ILE A 159 -2.52 -13.59 -4.71
C ILE A 159 -2.01 -13.23 -6.10
N ASP A 160 -2.63 -13.83 -7.12
CA ASP A 160 -2.42 -13.54 -8.52
C ASP A 160 -3.43 -12.50 -9.04
N GLY A 161 -2.97 -11.44 -9.65
CA GLY A 161 -3.79 -10.46 -10.35
C GLY A 161 -4.77 -9.69 -9.46
N SER A 162 -6.07 -9.97 -9.55
CA SER A 162 -7.12 -9.23 -8.82
C SER A 162 -7.08 -9.49 -7.31
N TYR A 163 -6.42 -8.62 -6.57
CA TYR A 163 -6.14 -8.82 -5.15
C TYR A 163 -7.27 -8.42 -4.18
N ALA A 164 -8.10 -7.44 -4.50
CA ALA A 164 -8.99 -6.79 -3.52
C ALA A 164 -9.89 -7.79 -2.75
N LYS A 165 -10.57 -8.69 -3.46
CA LYS A 165 -11.47 -9.66 -2.81
C LYS A 165 -10.72 -10.73 -2.00
N PRO A 166 -9.68 -11.40 -2.51
CA PRO A 166 -8.93 -12.36 -1.71
C PRO A 166 -8.15 -11.70 -0.55
N ALA A 167 -7.64 -10.47 -0.71
CA ALA A 167 -7.00 -9.72 0.37
C ALA A 167 -8.00 -9.39 1.49
N ALA A 168 -9.22 -8.97 1.18
CA ALA A 168 -10.27 -8.74 2.18
C ALA A 168 -10.66 -10.03 2.94
N ALA A 169 -10.68 -11.19 2.27
CA ALA A 169 -10.90 -12.47 2.92
C ALA A 169 -9.77 -12.82 3.89
N TRP A 170 -8.51 -12.69 3.45
CA TRP A 170 -7.33 -12.88 4.29
C TRP A 170 -7.31 -11.92 5.49
N THR A 171 -7.57 -10.64 5.27
CA THR A 171 -7.72 -9.63 6.33
C THR A 171 -8.72 -10.07 7.38
N THR A 172 -9.91 -10.50 6.95
CA THR A 172 -10.96 -10.97 7.85
C THR A 172 -10.49 -12.16 8.73
N ASP A 173 -9.75 -13.09 8.15
CA ASP A 173 -9.30 -14.29 8.86
C ASP A 173 -8.15 -13.97 9.81
N VAL A 174 -7.16 -13.17 9.40
CA VAL A 174 -6.04 -12.77 10.26
C VAL A 174 -6.50 -11.85 11.40
N VAL A 175 -7.39 -10.91 11.15
CA VAL A 175 -7.96 -10.05 12.20
C VAL A 175 -8.73 -10.87 13.24
N LYS A 176 -9.47 -11.91 12.83
CA LYS A 176 -10.13 -12.83 13.77
C LYS A 176 -9.13 -13.57 14.66
N LEU A 177 -7.99 -14.04 14.11
CA LEU A 177 -6.94 -14.69 14.88
C LEU A 177 -6.35 -13.73 15.91
N LEU A 178 -5.98 -12.52 15.49
CA LEU A 178 -5.46 -11.47 16.37
C LEU A 178 -6.45 -11.08 17.47
N ALA A 179 -7.73 -10.93 17.14
CA ALA A 179 -8.78 -10.64 18.10
C ALA A 179 -8.98 -11.78 19.12
N ALA A 180 -8.84 -13.03 18.70
CA ALA A 180 -8.93 -14.19 19.58
C ALA A 180 -7.75 -14.28 20.58
N GLU A 181 -6.54 -13.90 20.15
CA GLU A 181 -5.37 -13.79 21.06
C GLU A 181 -5.57 -12.69 22.11
N HIS A 182 -6.26 -11.60 21.74
CA HIS A 182 -6.63 -10.51 22.65
C HIS A 182 -7.81 -10.81 23.57
N ALA A 183 -8.67 -11.74 23.19
CA ALA A 183 -9.83 -12.12 23.98
C ALA A 183 -9.49 -13.06 25.14
N THR A 184 -8.50 -12.73 25.98
CA THR A 184 -8.41 -13.31 27.33
C THR A 184 -9.54 -12.71 28.17
N PRO A 185 -10.34 -13.51 28.92
CA PRO A 185 -11.59 -13.06 29.48
C PRO A 185 -11.36 -12.06 30.62
N ALA A 186 -11.47 -10.78 30.34
CA ALA A 186 -11.70 -9.75 31.35
C ALA A 186 -13.20 -9.43 31.37
N ALA A 187 -13.79 -9.67 32.54
CA ALA A 187 -15.20 -9.46 32.83
C ALA A 187 -15.70 -8.07 32.38
N GLY A 188 -16.80 -8.08 31.65
CA GLY A 188 -17.86 -7.06 31.60
C GLY A 188 -17.42 -5.61 31.56
N VAL A 189 -17.28 -5.03 30.38
CA VAL A 189 -17.46 -3.59 30.17
C VAL A 189 -18.50 -3.39 29.09
N VAL A 190 -19.59 -2.76 29.48
CA VAL A 190 -20.69 -2.31 28.62
C VAL A 190 -20.11 -1.35 27.58
N VAL A 191 -20.20 -1.72 26.31
CA VAL A 191 -19.88 -0.86 25.20
C VAL A 191 -20.93 0.25 25.14
N SER A 192 -20.52 1.44 25.56
CA SER A 192 -21.32 2.64 25.32
C SER A 192 -21.17 2.98 23.86
N SER A 193 -22.21 2.72 23.09
CA SER A 193 -22.33 3.13 21.70
C SER A 193 -22.13 4.64 21.58
N ARG A 194 -21.02 5.05 20.99
CA ARG A 194 -20.86 6.45 20.57
C ARG A 194 -21.79 6.66 19.39
N ALA A 195 -22.70 7.60 19.60
CA ALA A 195 -23.77 7.95 18.70
C ALA A 195 -23.26 8.15 17.26
N ALA A 196 -23.94 7.45 16.36
CA ALA A 196 -23.88 7.72 14.93
C ALA A 196 -24.07 9.23 14.68
N HIS A 197 -23.16 9.84 13.99
CA HIS A 197 -23.38 11.14 13.38
C HIS A 197 -24.49 10.95 12.36
N ALA A 198 -25.55 11.74 12.50
CA ALA A 198 -26.67 11.73 11.57
C ALA A 198 -26.16 12.05 10.16
N PRO A 199 -26.71 11.40 9.11
CA PRO A 199 -26.30 11.71 7.74
C PRO A 199 -26.78 13.12 7.42
N ASP A 200 -25.82 14.00 7.18
CA ASP A 200 -26.05 15.27 6.52
C ASP A 200 -26.38 14.97 5.04
N GLU A 201 -27.23 15.81 4.45
CA GLU A 201 -27.84 15.66 3.13
C GLU A 201 -26.96 15.00 2.08
N ALA A 202 -27.57 14.07 1.33
CA ALA A 202 -26.99 13.25 0.27
C ALA A 202 -25.91 13.98 -0.55
N ALA A 203 -24.65 13.77 -0.16
CA ALA A 203 -23.53 13.99 -1.06
C ALA A 203 -23.71 13.05 -2.26
N PRO A 204 -23.42 13.50 -3.50
CA PRO A 204 -23.39 12.60 -4.65
C PRO A 204 -22.48 11.42 -4.33
N ALA A 205 -22.84 10.23 -4.81
CA ALA A 205 -22.09 9.01 -4.57
C ALA A 205 -20.58 9.29 -4.73
N ASN A 206 -19.83 9.15 -3.65
CA ASN A 206 -18.40 9.36 -3.67
C ASN A 206 -17.81 8.43 -4.73
N ALA A 207 -17.01 8.99 -5.63
CA ALA A 207 -16.25 8.18 -6.56
C ALA A 207 -15.35 7.26 -5.75
N ASP A 208 -15.40 5.98 -6.05
CA ASP A 208 -14.57 4.94 -5.46
C ASP A 208 -13.84 4.15 -6.55
N ARG A 209 -13.08 3.15 -6.16
CA ARG A 209 -12.29 2.34 -7.09
C ARG A 209 -13.16 1.59 -8.11
N ASP A 210 -14.32 1.14 -7.69
CA ASP A 210 -15.24 0.35 -8.53
C ASP A 210 -16.16 1.27 -9.38
N HIS A 211 -16.28 2.53 -8.96
CA HIS A 211 -17.08 3.56 -9.63
C HIS A 211 -16.24 4.85 -9.79
N PRO A 212 -15.20 4.83 -10.62
CA PRO A 212 -14.34 5.98 -10.82
C PRO A 212 -15.11 7.17 -11.42
N PHE A 213 -14.77 8.37 -10.96
CA PHE A 213 -15.34 9.59 -11.52
C PHE A 213 -14.72 9.90 -12.88
N GLU A 214 -15.54 10.16 -13.88
CA GLU A 214 -15.06 10.59 -15.20
C GLU A 214 -14.57 12.03 -15.15
N ALA A 215 -13.30 12.22 -14.88
CA ALA A 215 -12.68 13.54 -14.82
C ALA A 215 -12.28 14.05 -16.20
N ARG A 216 -12.61 15.30 -16.47
CA ARG A 216 -12.18 15.96 -17.70
C ARG A 216 -10.74 16.47 -17.57
N VAL A 217 -9.88 16.14 -18.52
CA VAL A 217 -8.55 16.74 -18.65
C VAL A 217 -8.71 18.16 -19.18
N VAL A 218 -8.40 19.17 -18.37
CA VAL A 218 -8.50 20.59 -18.73
C VAL A 218 -7.17 21.17 -19.20
N VAL A 219 -6.05 20.58 -18.75
CA VAL A 219 -4.70 20.92 -19.22
C VAL A 219 -3.93 19.64 -19.53
N ASN A 220 -3.24 19.63 -20.66
CA ASN A 220 -2.25 18.63 -21.04
C ASN A 220 -1.08 19.37 -21.71
N ARG A 221 0.00 19.57 -20.96
CA ARG A 221 1.14 20.39 -21.41
C ARG A 221 2.43 19.63 -21.28
N LEU A 222 3.21 19.57 -22.39
CA LEU A 222 4.55 19.04 -22.36
C LEU A 222 5.48 19.97 -21.56
N LEU A 223 6.23 19.39 -20.61
CA LEU A 223 7.17 20.10 -19.75
C LEU A 223 8.63 19.95 -20.23
N THR A 224 8.94 18.85 -20.89
CA THR A 224 10.29 18.59 -21.40
C THR A 224 10.60 19.39 -22.66
N ALA A 225 11.84 19.86 -22.77
CA ALA A 225 12.31 20.58 -23.94
C ALA A 225 12.47 19.66 -25.16
N PRO A 226 12.46 20.23 -26.40
CA PRO A 226 12.79 19.49 -27.60
C PRO A 226 14.16 18.82 -27.48
N GLY A 227 14.26 17.54 -27.84
CA GLY A 227 15.50 16.75 -27.76
C GLY A 227 15.74 16.06 -26.42
N SER A 228 14.80 16.12 -25.48
CA SER A 228 14.83 15.29 -24.26
C SER A 228 14.49 13.84 -24.60
N ASP A 229 15.24 12.89 -24.02
CA ASP A 229 14.96 11.44 -24.13
C ASP A 229 13.72 11.03 -23.35
N LYS A 230 13.17 11.92 -22.49
CA LYS A 230 11.97 11.69 -21.69
C LYS A 230 10.88 12.67 -22.10
N GLU A 231 9.64 12.17 -22.07
CA GLU A 231 8.43 12.99 -22.19
C GLU A 231 7.77 13.14 -20.82
N VAL A 232 7.82 14.35 -20.27
CA VAL A 232 7.12 14.69 -19.01
C VAL A 232 6.01 15.67 -19.33
N ARG A 233 4.79 15.37 -18.88
CA ARG A 233 3.61 16.19 -19.12
C ARG A 233 2.96 16.63 -17.81
N HIS A 234 2.42 17.83 -17.84
CA HIS A 234 1.54 18.36 -16.79
C HIS A 234 0.09 18.15 -17.21
N TYR A 235 -0.68 17.51 -16.36
CA TYR A 235 -2.13 17.32 -16.51
C TYR A 235 -2.86 18.04 -15.41
N GLU A 236 -3.98 18.67 -15.75
CA GLU A 236 -4.95 19.16 -14.76
C GLU A 236 -6.28 18.48 -15.05
N LEU A 237 -6.93 17.98 -13.99
CA LEU A 237 -8.22 17.31 -14.05
C LEU A 237 -9.28 18.18 -13.39
N ASP A 238 -10.45 18.30 -14.03
CA ASP A 238 -11.60 18.95 -13.42
C ASP A 238 -12.35 17.97 -12.54
N LEU A 239 -12.30 18.17 -11.24
CA LEU A 239 -12.99 17.35 -10.24
C LEU A 239 -14.32 17.98 -9.78
N THR A 240 -14.82 19.00 -10.46
CA THR A 240 -16.09 19.67 -10.12
C THR A 240 -17.24 18.66 -10.14
N GLY A 241 -17.94 18.53 -9.03
CA GLY A 241 -19.08 17.62 -8.89
C GLY A 241 -18.70 16.17 -8.56
N SER A 242 -17.40 15.84 -8.40
CA SER A 242 -16.96 14.49 -8.02
C SER A 242 -17.20 14.17 -6.54
N GLY A 243 -17.25 15.17 -5.69
CA GLY A 243 -17.22 14.99 -4.23
C GLY A 243 -15.84 14.55 -3.69
N ILE A 244 -14.83 14.40 -4.55
CA ILE A 244 -13.47 14.01 -4.15
C ILE A 244 -12.84 15.18 -3.38
N ALA A 245 -12.44 14.91 -2.14
CA ALA A 245 -11.61 15.78 -1.33
C ALA A 245 -10.25 15.10 -1.14
N TYR A 246 -9.17 15.87 -1.17
CA TYR A 246 -7.83 15.36 -0.98
C TYR A 246 -6.98 16.31 -0.14
N ALA A 247 -5.99 15.76 0.53
CA ALA A 247 -5.00 16.49 1.30
C ALA A 247 -3.57 16.20 0.77
N ALA A 248 -2.60 16.93 1.26
CA ALA A 248 -1.20 16.66 0.91
C ALA A 248 -0.80 15.28 1.47
N GLY A 249 -0.32 14.39 0.62
CA GLY A 249 0.03 13.02 0.96
C GLY A 249 -0.98 11.96 0.50
N ASP A 250 -2.17 12.38 0.05
CA ASP A 250 -3.14 11.44 -0.50
C ASP A 250 -2.71 10.91 -1.87
N SER A 251 -3.05 9.67 -2.16
CA SER A 251 -2.84 9.03 -3.45
C SER A 251 -4.08 9.17 -4.34
N LEU A 252 -3.86 9.44 -5.62
CA LEU A 252 -4.91 9.50 -6.63
C LEU A 252 -4.75 8.34 -7.62
N ALA A 253 -5.70 7.41 -7.62
CA ALA A 253 -5.77 6.39 -8.66
C ALA A 253 -6.34 6.97 -9.95
N VAL A 254 -5.64 6.79 -11.06
CA VAL A 254 -6.11 7.18 -12.40
C VAL A 254 -6.38 5.91 -13.20
N HIS A 255 -7.59 5.79 -13.71
CA HIS A 255 -8.02 4.68 -14.57
C HIS A 255 -8.02 5.13 -16.04
N PRO A 256 -6.90 5.02 -16.77
CA PRO A 256 -6.83 5.43 -18.17
C PRO A 256 -7.62 4.46 -19.05
N MET A 257 -8.25 4.97 -20.08
CA MET A 257 -8.78 4.13 -21.15
C MET A 257 -7.68 3.82 -22.16
N ASN A 258 -7.67 2.61 -22.70
CA ASN A 258 -6.75 2.24 -23.75
C ASN A 258 -7.07 2.97 -25.06
N ASP A 259 -6.04 3.26 -25.85
CA ASP A 259 -6.21 3.88 -27.17
C ASP A 259 -7.11 3.02 -28.06
N PRO A 260 -8.23 3.54 -28.54
CA PRO A 260 -9.13 2.79 -29.43
C PRO A 260 -8.43 2.25 -30.67
N ALA A 261 -7.43 2.96 -31.20
CA ALA A 261 -6.68 2.48 -32.36
C ALA A 261 -5.83 1.24 -32.03
N LEU A 262 -5.30 1.16 -30.80
CA LEU A 262 -4.58 -0.04 -30.32
C LEU A 262 -5.56 -1.21 -30.11
N VAL A 263 -6.72 -0.96 -29.53
CA VAL A 263 -7.77 -1.97 -29.35
C VAL A 263 -8.23 -2.52 -30.71
N ASP A 264 -8.50 -1.65 -31.67
CA ASP A 264 -8.88 -2.03 -33.03
C ASP A 264 -7.79 -2.85 -33.75
N ALA A 265 -6.52 -2.46 -33.57
CA ALA A 265 -5.40 -3.19 -34.14
C ALA A 265 -5.27 -4.60 -33.56
N ILE A 266 -5.43 -4.75 -32.24
CA ILE A 266 -5.42 -6.06 -31.57
C ILE A 266 -6.58 -6.93 -32.10
N LEU A 267 -7.80 -6.41 -32.11
CA LEU A 267 -8.96 -7.14 -32.60
C LEU A 267 -8.79 -7.59 -34.06
N ALA A 268 -8.25 -6.72 -34.93
CA ALA A 268 -7.99 -7.02 -36.32
C ALA A 268 -6.93 -8.12 -36.49
N GLU A 269 -5.82 -8.06 -35.71
CA GLU A 269 -4.75 -9.06 -35.78
C GLU A 269 -5.25 -10.47 -35.46
N PHE A 270 -6.11 -10.58 -34.42
CA PHE A 270 -6.72 -11.86 -34.04
C PHE A 270 -7.99 -12.22 -34.82
N GLY A 271 -8.44 -11.39 -35.76
CA GLY A 271 -9.68 -11.60 -36.51
C GLY A 271 -10.94 -11.62 -35.64
N LEU A 272 -10.88 -10.94 -34.48
CA LEU A 272 -11.99 -10.88 -33.54
C LEU A 272 -12.82 -9.61 -33.75
N ARG A 273 -14.07 -9.67 -33.31
CA ARG A 273 -15.00 -8.54 -33.40
C ARG A 273 -15.12 -7.89 -32.01
N PRO A 274 -15.37 -6.56 -31.91
CA PRO A 274 -15.57 -5.88 -30.63
C PRO A 274 -16.72 -6.47 -29.79
N ASP A 275 -17.75 -7.01 -30.44
CA ASP A 275 -18.91 -7.64 -29.81
C ASP A 275 -18.71 -9.12 -29.44
N HIS A 276 -17.47 -9.64 -29.53
CA HIS A 276 -17.17 -11.02 -29.19
C HIS A 276 -17.38 -11.26 -27.69
N THR A 277 -18.12 -12.29 -27.33
CA THR A 277 -18.41 -12.68 -25.96
C THR A 277 -17.24 -13.45 -25.37
N VAL A 278 -16.78 -13.01 -24.21
CA VAL A 278 -15.67 -13.66 -23.44
C VAL A 278 -16.28 -14.52 -22.33
N PRO A 279 -16.00 -15.83 -22.26
CA PRO A 279 -16.49 -16.67 -21.18
C PRO A 279 -16.13 -16.13 -19.81
N GLY A 280 -17.11 -16.01 -18.90
CA GLY A 280 -16.90 -15.50 -17.55
C GLY A 280 -16.95 -13.96 -17.43
N HIS A 281 -17.24 -13.24 -18.50
CA HIS A 281 -17.43 -11.80 -18.50
C HIS A 281 -18.79 -11.42 -19.11
N ASP A 282 -19.46 -10.44 -18.49
CA ASP A 282 -20.72 -9.90 -18.97
C ASP A 282 -20.51 -8.88 -20.12
N GLU A 283 -19.35 -8.25 -20.16
CA GLU A 283 -18.97 -7.26 -21.15
C GLU A 283 -18.34 -7.90 -22.40
N PRO A 284 -18.58 -7.32 -23.58
CA PRO A 284 -17.95 -7.78 -24.80
C PRO A 284 -16.45 -7.47 -24.85
N LEU A 285 -15.68 -8.24 -25.62
CA LEU A 285 -14.22 -8.14 -25.70
C LEU A 285 -13.71 -6.71 -25.98
N GLY A 286 -14.37 -5.98 -26.87
CA GLY A 286 -13.99 -4.59 -27.17
C GLY A 286 -14.07 -3.67 -25.95
N ALA A 287 -15.10 -3.82 -25.12
CA ALA A 287 -15.23 -3.08 -23.88
C ALA A 287 -14.14 -3.49 -22.89
N LEU A 288 -13.92 -4.80 -22.70
CA LEU A 288 -12.90 -5.33 -21.81
C LEU A 288 -11.48 -4.87 -22.18
N LEU A 289 -11.16 -4.73 -23.46
CA LEU A 289 -9.87 -4.23 -23.93
C LEU A 289 -9.77 -2.70 -23.83
N THR A 290 -10.88 -1.96 -23.83
CA THR A 290 -10.90 -0.50 -23.70
C THR A 290 -10.73 -0.05 -22.25
N HIS A 291 -11.24 -0.82 -21.30
CA HIS A 291 -11.10 -0.53 -19.87
C HIS A 291 -9.65 -0.71 -19.36
N PRO A 292 -9.31 -0.24 -18.13
CA PRO A 292 -7.94 -0.17 -17.64
C PRO A 292 -7.31 -1.57 -17.45
N ARG A 293 -6.88 -2.16 -18.55
CA ARG A 293 -6.09 -3.40 -18.59
C ARG A 293 -4.81 -3.14 -19.36
N GLU A 294 -3.71 -3.73 -18.93
CA GLU A 294 -2.47 -3.68 -19.72
C GLU A 294 -2.66 -4.55 -20.98
N ILE A 295 -2.64 -3.92 -22.14
CA ILE A 295 -2.82 -4.59 -23.45
C ILE A 295 -1.62 -4.43 -24.39
N ARG A 296 -0.58 -3.69 -23.98
CA ARG A 296 0.63 -3.45 -24.77
C ARG A 296 1.66 -4.55 -24.59
N THR A 297 1.68 -5.15 -23.41
CA THR A 297 2.64 -6.19 -23.05
C THR A 297 1.90 -7.52 -22.93
N PRO A 298 2.14 -8.50 -23.83
CA PRO A 298 1.49 -9.80 -23.74
C PRO A 298 1.97 -10.55 -22.50
N SER A 299 1.05 -11.12 -21.73
CA SER A 299 1.37 -11.99 -20.60
C SER A 299 2.13 -13.23 -21.08
N GLN A 300 2.85 -13.88 -20.15
CA GLN A 300 3.55 -15.15 -20.47
C GLN A 300 2.57 -16.21 -20.95
N ALA A 301 1.41 -16.35 -20.27
CA ALA A 301 0.37 -17.28 -20.70
C ALA A 301 -0.09 -17.05 -22.14
N LEU A 302 -0.22 -15.78 -22.58
CA LEU A 302 -0.54 -15.47 -23.97
C LEU A 302 0.61 -15.82 -24.91
N ARG A 303 1.86 -15.58 -24.53
CA ARG A 303 3.04 -15.96 -25.31
C ARG A 303 3.16 -17.47 -25.47
N GLU A 304 2.87 -18.25 -24.43
CA GLU A 304 2.88 -19.72 -24.45
C GLU A 304 1.75 -20.29 -25.33
N LEU A 305 0.58 -19.65 -25.38
CA LEU A 305 -0.52 -20.03 -26.26
C LEU A 305 -0.22 -19.81 -27.75
N THR A 306 0.73 -18.91 -28.07
CA THR A 306 1.09 -18.53 -29.44
C THR A 306 2.42 -19.13 -29.92
N ALA A 307 3.14 -19.82 -29.07
CA ALA A 307 4.41 -20.50 -29.37
C ALA A 307 4.16 -21.95 -29.84
#